data_975c448c3d2ab8e2363668dc4c5681ab
#
_entry.id   975c448c3d2ab8e2363668dc4c5681ab
#
_cell.length_a   1.000
_cell.length_b   1.000
_cell.length_c   1.000
_cell.angle_alpha   90.00
_cell.angle_beta   90.00
_cell.angle_gamma   90.00
#
_symmetry.space_group_name_H-M   'P 1'
#
loop_
_entity.id
_entity.type
_entity.pdbx_description
1 polymer ?
#
loop_
_entity_poly.entity_id
_entity_poly.type
_entity_poly.pdbx_seq_one_letter_code
_entity_poly.pdbx_strand_id
1 'polypeptide(L)'
;QNGLWLTADTALVLLGGQEPSRAEWLNCIRQAGFVAAADGGASMALQQQRYPDLLVGDFDSLPAEQLAACQATDCRIYRLPVHKDKTDGEFLLQCLHHEGWRRLMILGALGGRLEQTLANLLTAAPLARQGLEICLPHDDGLLFLLGAEEDARELCLQGFAGYTVSLLALGEVC
;
A
#
# COMPACT_ATOMS: atom_id res chain seq x y z
N GLN A 1 -0.21 20.83 -0.19
CA GLN A 1 0.94 20.53 0.70
C GLN A 1 0.96 19.02 0.96
N ASN A 2 1.35 18.21 -0.04
CA ASN A 2 1.14 16.76 -0.09
C ASN A 2 2.41 15.97 0.27
N GLY A 3 3.37 16.60 0.93
CA GLY A 3 4.68 16.01 1.24
C GLY A 3 4.77 15.20 2.53
N LEU A 4 3.65 14.99 3.25
CA LEU A 4 3.72 14.54 4.65
C LEU A 4 4.08 13.06 4.85
N TRP A 5 3.92 12.21 3.82
CA TRP A 5 4.16 10.76 3.99
C TRP A 5 5.09 10.14 2.96
N LEU A 6 5.27 10.75 1.79
CA LEU A 6 6.23 10.29 0.79
C LEU A 6 7.61 10.87 1.08
N THR A 7 8.37 10.16 1.86
CA THR A 7 9.79 10.43 2.14
C THR A 7 10.66 9.39 1.44
N ALA A 8 11.97 9.55 1.46
CA ALA A 8 12.89 8.60 0.81
C ALA A 8 12.83 7.18 1.40
N ASP A 9 12.32 7.05 2.64
CA ASP A 9 12.14 5.80 3.37
C ASP A 9 10.71 5.23 3.28
N THR A 10 9.85 5.82 2.44
CA THR A 10 8.48 5.35 2.21
C THR A 10 8.39 4.52 0.93
N ALA A 11 7.91 3.28 1.03
CA ALA A 11 7.49 2.52 -0.14
C ALA A 11 6.01 2.81 -0.44
N LEU A 12 5.73 3.18 -1.69
CA LEU A 12 4.37 3.25 -2.20
C LEU A 12 3.93 1.87 -2.68
N VAL A 13 2.85 1.37 -2.11
CA VAL A 13 2.29 0.05 -2.42
C VAL A 13 0.98 0.23 -3.18
N LEU A 14 0.84 -0.49 -4.29
CA LEU A 14 -0.36 -0.46 -5.14
C LEU A 14 -1.02 -1.83 -5.12
N LEU A 15 -2.23 -1.90 -4.60
CA LEU A 15 -3.06 -3.10 -4.59
C LEU A 15 -4.16 -2.99 -5.66
N GLY A 16 -4.66 -4.13 -6.14
CA GLY A 16 -5.65 -4.20 -7.23
C GLY A 16 -7.09 -3.88 -6.82
N GLY A 17 -7.32 -3.14 -5.73
CA GLY A 17 -8.64 -2.68 -5.32
C GLY A 17 -9.09 -1.41 -6.04
N GLN A 18 -9.96 -0.64 -5.39
CA GLN A 18 -10.47 0.59 -5.98
C GLN A 18 -9.36 1.63 -6.16
N GLU A 19 -9.18 2.10 -7.39
CA GLU A 19 -8.26 3.19 -7.69
C GLU A 19 -8.77 4.50 -7.08
N PRO A 20 -7.91 5.27 -6.39
CA PRO A 20 -8.31 6.57 -5.86
C PRO A 20 -8.59 7.56 -6.99
N SER A 21 -9.65 8.36 -6.85
CA SER A 21 -10.04 9.36 -7.85
C SER A 21 -9.34 10.71 -7.66
N ARG A 22 -8.79 10.98 -6.48
CA ARG A 22 -8.14 12.25 -6.15
C ARG A 22 -6.77 12.37 -6.82
N ALA A 23 -6.59 13.45 -7.58
CA ALA A 23 -5.35 13.71 -8.31
C ALA A 23 -4.09 13.72 -7.42
N GLU A 24 -4.24 14.08 -6.14
CA GLU A 24 -3.13 14.09 -5.18
C GLU A 24 -2.56 12.69 -4.96
N TRP A 25 -3.41 11.66 -4.86
CA TRP A 25 -2.96 10.27 -4.70
C TRP A 25 -2.34 9.71 -5.96
N LEU A 26 -2.90 10.06 -7.13
CA LEU A 26 -2.30 9.70 -8.42
C LEU A 26 -0.94 10.38 -8.62
N ASN A 27 -0.77 11.61 -8.15
CA ASN A 27 0.52 12.30 -8.17
C ASN A 27 1.57 11.60 -7.28
N CYS A 28 1.15 11.01 -6.16
CA CYS A 28 2.06 10.24 -5.31
C CYS A 28 2.73 9.11 -6.08
N ILE A 29 2.04 8.44 -7.02
CA ILE A 29 2.60 7.37 -7.83
C ILE A 29 3.78 7.86 -8.67
N ARG A 30 3.64 9.05 -9.27
CA ARG A 30 4.71 9.65 -10.09
C ARG A 30 5.90 10.15 -9.28
N GLN A 31 5.67 10.57 -8.04
CA GLN A 31 6.67 11.19 -7.17
C GLN A 31 7.37 10.20 -6.23
N ALA A 32 6.82 9.00 -6.06
CA ALA A 32 7.38 8.01 -5.16
C ALA A 32 8.78 7.56 -5.61
N GLY A 33 9.72 7.55 -4.67
CA GLY A 33 11.07 7.04 -4.89
C GLY A 33 11.10 5.52 -5.11
N PHE A 34 10.13 4.80 -4.54
CA PHE A 34 9.98 3.36 -4.72
C PHE A 34 8.49 2.99 -4.81
N VAL A 35 8.15 2.22 -5.84
CA VAL A 35 6.78 1.76 -6.10
C VAL A 35 6.76 0.24 -6.15
N ALA A 36 5.96 -0.38 -5.30
CA ALA A 36 5.71 -1.81 -5.31
C ALA A 36 4.24 -2.09 -5.68
N ALA A 37 3.99 -3.06 -6.52
CA ALA A 37 2.64 -3.40 -6.95
C ALA A 37 2.33 -4.88 -6.76
N ALA A 38 1.10 -5.19 -6.35
CA ALA A 38 0.57 -6.53 -6.34
C ALA A 38 -0.42 -6.70 -7.49
N ASP A 39 -0.12 -7.64 -8.36
CA ASP A 39 -0.95 -8.08 -9.48
C ASP A 39 -1.58 -6.90 -10.26
N GLY A 40 -2.92 -6.81 -10.35
CA GLY A 40 -3.64 -5.72 -11.04
C GLY A 40 -3.30 -4.31 -10.56
N GLY A 41 -2.71 -4.14 -9.36
CA GLY A 41 -2.23 -2.85 -8.87
C GLY A 41 -1.16 -2.21 -9.77
N ALA A 42 -0.43 -3.00 -10.57
CA ALA A 42 0.53 -2.48 -11.54
C ALA A 42 -0.13 -1.60 -12.62
N SER A 43 -1.37 -1.88 -12.99
CA SER A 43 -2.11 -1.06 -13.97
C SER A 43 -2.23 0.39 -13.52
N MET A 44 -2.41 0.63 -12.21
CA MET A 44 -2.50 1.97 -11.62
C MET A 44 -1.18 2.75 -11.81
N ALA A 45 -0.03 2.08 -11.64
CA ALA A 45 1.28 2.70 -11.89
C ALA A 45 1.47 3.03 -13.37
N LEU A 46 1.18 2.09 -14.26
CA LEU A 46 1.35 2.23 -15.70
C LEU A 46 0.46 3.34 -16.29
N GLN A 47 -0.76 3.50 -15.81
CA GLN A 47 -1.64 4.63 -16.17
C GLN A 47 -1.02 5.98 -15.81
N GLN A 48 -0.20 6.04 -14.76
CA GLN A 48 0.55 7.22 -14.36
C GLN A 48 1.94 7.32 -15.01
N GLN A 49 2.22 6.50 -16.04
CA GLN A 49 3.50 6.44 -16.76
C GLN A 49 4.68 6.12 -15.81
N ARG A 50 4.43 5.34 -14.76
CA ARG A 50 5.42 4.88 -13.79
C ARG A 50 5.48 3.35 -13.81
N TYR A 51 6.64 2.77 -14.08
CA TYR A 51 6.84 1.34 -13.89
C TYR A 51 7.10 1.04 -12.42
N PRO A 52 6.53 -0.03 -11.85
CA PRO A 52 6.86 -0.44 -10.48
C PRO A 52 8.32 -0.91 -10.40
N ASP A 53 8.95 -0.68 -9.25
CA ASP A 53 10.28 -1.21 -8.93
C ASP A 53 10.22 -2.66 -8.46
N LEU A 54 9.06 -3.06 -7.91
CA LEU A 54 8.75 -4.42 -7.47
C LEU A 54 7.33 -4.79 -7.89
N LEU A 55 7.18 -5.92 -8.54
CA LEU A 55 5.88 -6.47 -8.96
C LEU A 55 5.74 -7.91 -8.47
N VAL A 56 4.66 -8.20 -7.77
CA VAL A 56 4.38 -9.51 -7.15
C VAL A 56 3.00 -9.99 -7.59
N GLY A 57 2.85 -11.24 -7.94
CA GLY A 57 1.54 -11.83 -8.27
C GLY A 57 1.63 -13.10 -9.11
N ASP A 58 0.46 -13.68 -9.41
CA ASP A 58 0.33 -14.72 -10.43
C ASP A 58 0.07 -14.12 -11.82
N PHE A 59 -0.34 -12.83 -11.84
CA PHE A 59 -0.56 -11.99 -13.03
C PHE A 59 -1.75 -12.41 -13.87
N ASP A 60 -2.75 -13.03 -13.26
CA ASP A 60 -3.99 -13.38 -13.95
C ASP A 60 -4.89 -12.15 -14.18
N SER A 61 -4.80 -11.13 -13.32
CA SER A 61 -5.53 -9.86 -13.44
C SER A 61 -4.76 -8.77 -14.21
N LEU A 62 -3.48 -9.01 -14.56
CA LEU A 62 -2.65 -8.03 -15.25
C LEU A 62 -2.61 -8.34 -16.76
N PRO A 63 -3.00 -7.39 -17.65
CA PRO A 63 -2.88 -7.58 -19.10
C PRO A 63 -1.46 -7.98 -19.50
N ALA A 64 -1.36 -8.97 -20.42
CA ALA A 64 -0.06 -9.53 -20.84
C ALA A 64 0.90 -8.46 -21.41
N GLU A 65 0.38 -7.47 -22.10
CA GLU A 65 1.14 -6.33 -22.61
C GLU A 65 1.74 -5.47 -21.51
N GLN A 66 1.00 -5.27 -20.41
CA GLN A 66 1.47 -4.50 -19.24
C GLN A 66 2.54 -5.28 -18.48
N LEU A 67 2.37 -6.59 -18.31
CA LEU A 67 3.41 -7.45 -17.74
C LEU A 67 4.68 -7.42 -18.59
N ALA A 68 4.56 -7.54 -19.92
CA ALA A 68 5.70 -7.45 -20.82
C ALA A 68 6.40 -6.08 -20.73
N ALA A 69 5.64 -5.01 -20.60
CA ALA A 69 6.19 -3.67 -20.40
C ALA A 69 6.99 -3.56 -19.10
N CYS A 70 6.50 -4.14 -17.99
CA CYS A 70 7.27 -4.20 -16.73
C CYS A 70 8.54 -5.07 -16.88
N GLN A 71 8.46 -6.20 -17.59
CA GLN A 71 9.61 -7.09 -17.84
C GLN A 71 10.71 -6.44 -18.69
N ALA A 72 10.38 -5.42 -19.48
CA ALA A 72 11.34 -4.68 -20.28
C ALA A 72 12.10 -3.58 -19.51
N THR A 73 11.84 -3.45 -18.21
CA THR A 73 12.48 -2.48 -17.31
C THR A 73 13.28 -3.20 -16.22
N ASP A 74 13.90 -2.43 -15.30
CA ASP A 74 14.60 -2.95 -14.12
C ASP A 74 13.64 -3.40 -13.00
N CYS A 75 12.35 -3.60 -13.29
CA CYS A 75 11.34 -4.06 -12.34
C CYS A 75 11.68 -5.46 -11.82
N ARG A 76 11.81 -5.60 -10.51
CA ARG A 76 11.93 -6.91 -9.86
C ARG A 76 10.58 -7.62 -9.87
N ILE A 77 10.49 -8.81 -10.45
CA ILE A 77 9.24 -9.54 -10.61
C ILE A 77 9.27 -10.85 -9.84
N TYR A 78 8.36 -11.00 -8.87
CA TYR A 78 8.12 -12.25 -8.16
C TYR A 78 6.80 -12.88 -8.62
N ARG A 79 6.92 -13.96 -9.42
CA ARG A 79 5.76 -14.73 -9.83
C ARG A 79 5.38 -15.71 -8.74
N LEU A 80 4.15 -15.62 -8.26
CA LEU A 80 3.59 -16.47 -7.23
C LEU A 80 2.71 -17.57 -7.83
N PRO A 81 2.59 -18.75 -7.17
CA PRO A 81 1.63 -19.76 -7.58
C PRO A 81 0.20 -19.24 -7.43
N VAL A 82 -0.71 -19.69 -8.32
CA VAL A 82 -2.16 -19.38 -8.25
C VAL A 82 -2.76 -19.94 -6.95
N HIS A 83 -2.38 -21.17 -6.59
CA HIS A 83 -2.82 -21.82 -5.34
C HIS A 83 -1.83 -21.53 -4.22
N LYS A 84 -2.18 -20.61 -3.34
CA LYS A 84 -1.41 -20.22 -2.17
C LYS A 84 -2.35 -19.79 -1.03
N ASP A 85 -1.88 -19.93 0.20
CA ASP A 85 -2.66 -19.56 1.40
C ASP A 85 -2.68 -18.03 1.65
N LYS A 86 -1.82 -17.27 0.94
CA LYS A 86 -1.67 -15.82 1.11
C LYS A 86 -2.08 -15.08 -0.15
N THR A 87 -2.64 -13.88 0.03
CA THR A 87 -2.88 -12.97 -1.08
C THR A 87 -1.56 -12.38 -1.60
N ASP A 88 -1.56 -11.90 -2.86
CA ASP A 88 -0.39 -11.22 -3.44
C ASP A 88 -0.03 -9.95 -2.65
N GLY A 89 -1.04 -9.22 -2.19
CA GLY A 89 -0.86 -8.07 -1.32
C GLY A 89 -0.19 -8.43 0.01
N GLU A 90 -0.62 -9.52 0.65
CA GLU A 90 0.00 -10.00 1.89
C GLU A 90 1.47 -10.36 1.68
N PHE A 91 1.77 -11.11 0.61
CA PHE A 91 3.14 -11.47 0.30
C PHE A 91 4.00 -10.22 0.04
N LEU A 92 3.47 -9.26 -0.73
CA LEU A 92 4.16 -8.01 -1.02
C LEU A 92 4.50 -7.22 0.25
N LEU A 93 3.52 -7.04 1.15
CA LEU A 93 3.73 -6.31 2.40
C LEU A 93 4.78 -6.98 3.28
N GLN A 94 4.78 -8.33 3.37
CA GLN A 94 5.78 -9.08 4.10
C GLN A 94 7.17 -8.95 3.46
N CYS A 95 7.27 -9.00 2.12
CA CYS A 95 8.52 -8.76 1.40
C CYS A 95 9.13 -7.40 1.77
N LEU A 96 8.33 -6.34 1.70
CA LEU A 96 8.78 -4.98 2.01
C LEU A 96 9.24 -4.86 3.47
N HIS A 97 8.50 -5.48 4.39
CA HIS A 97 8.92 -5.52 5.79
C HIS A 97 10.28 -6.22 5.98
N HIS A 98 10.47 -7.36 5.35
CA HIS A 98 11.75 -8.10 5.39
C HIS A 98 12.90 -7.35 4.70
N GLU A 99 12.62 -6.57 3.66
CA GLU A 99 13.60 -5.68 3.02
C GLU A 99 13.97 -4.45 3.88
N GLY A 100 13.31 -4.26 5.03
CA GLY A 100 13.64 -3.23 5.99
C GLY A 100 12.89 -1.91 5.79
N TRP A 101 11.88 -1.87 4.92
CA TRP A 101 11.01 -0.71 4.80
C TRP A 101 10.29 -0.46 6.12
N ARG A 102 10.21 0.81 6.51
CA ARG A 102 9.60 1.25 7.77
C ARG A 102 8.28 1.98 7.57
N ARG A 103 8.09 2.56 6.39
CA ARG A 103 6.88 3.31 6.03
C ARG A 103 6.26 2.76 4.76
N LEU A 104 4.97 2.49 4.81
CA LEU A 104 4.20 2.04 3.66
C LEU A 104 3.01 2.98 3.44
N MET A 105 2.90 3.52 2.24
CA MET A 105 1.68 4.17 1.77
C MET A 105 0.98 3.20 0.81
N ILE A 106 -0.25 2.80 1.12
CA ILE A 106 -0.94 1.74 0.38
C ILE A 106 -2.16 2.32 -0.33
N LEU A 107 -2.11 2.38 -1.65
CA LEU A 107 -3.24 2.75 -2.51
C LEU A 107 -3.96 1.50 -3.02
N GLY A 108 -5.27 1.61 -3.29
CA GLY A 108 -6.08 0.48 -3.73
C GLY A 108 -6.37 -0.56 -2.64
N ALA A 109 -6.10 -0.25 -1.37
CA ALA A 109 -6.39 -1.15 -0.25
C ALA A 109 -7.85 -1.04 0.24
N LEU A 110 -8.44 0.14 0.10
CA LEU A 110 -9.76 0.49 0.61
C LEU A 110 -10.75 0.69 -0.56
N GLY A 111 -12.03 0.53 -0.26
CA GLY A 111 -13.10 0.67 -1.26
C GLY A 111 -13.29 -0.59 -2.12
N GLY A 112 -14.28 -0.55 -3.03
CA GLY A 112 -14.63 -1.71 -3.86
C GLY A 112 -15.24 -2.85 -3.05
N ARG A 113 -14.70 -4.03 -3.14
CA ARG A 113 -15.18 -5.23 -2.45
C ARG A 113 -14.85 -5.19 -0.97
N LEU A 114 -15.87 -5.29 -0.12
CA LEU A 114 -15.74 -5.18 1.33
C LEU A 114 -14.79 -6.23 1.92
N GLU A 115 -14.89 -7.48 1.46
CA GLU A 115 -14.05 -8.57 1.96
C GLU A 115 -12.57 -8.35 1.62
N GLN A 116 -12.25 -7.71 0.49
CA GLN A 116 -10.88 -7.35 0.17
C GLN A 116 -10.37 -6.21 1.06
N THR A 117 -11.19 -5.20 1.30
CA THR A 117 -10.85 -4.12 2.25
C THR A 117 -10.52 -4.69 3.62
N LEU A 118 -11.38 -5.58 4.15
CA LEU A 118 -11.15 -6.24 5.44
C LEU A 118 -9.88 -7.10 5.43
N ALA A 119 -9.65 -7.89 4.38
CA ALA A 119 -8.45 -8.71 4.26
C ALA A 119 -7.18 -7.84 4.25
N ASN A 120 -7.17 -6.74 3.50
CA ASN A 120 -6.04 -5.80 3.45
C ASN A 120 -5.76 -5.21 4.84
N LEU A 121 -6.79 -4.79 5.58
CA LEU A 121 -6.64 -4.25 6.94
C LEU A 121 -6.12 -5.31 7.91
N LEU A 122 -6.69 -6.53 7.88
CA LEU A 122 -6.28 -7.63 8.75
C LEU A 122 -4.85 -8.10 8.45
N THR A 123 -4.39 -7.97 7.21
CA THR A 123 -3.01 -8.27 6.81
C THR A 123 -2.04 -7.18 7.26
N ALA A 124 -2.42 -5.92 7.12
CA ALA A 124 -1.55 -4.78 7.44
C ALA A 124 -1.43 -4.52 8.95
N ALA A 125 -2.49 -4.77 9.75
CA ALA A 125 -2.49 -4.48 11.18
C ALA A 125 -1.41 -5.24 11.98
N PRO A 126 -1.11 -6.53 11.74
CA PRO A 126 0.01 -7.22 12.39
C PRO A 126 1.37 -6.60 12.07
N LEU A 127 1.57 -6.09 10.85
CA LEU A 127 2.82 -5.45 10.44
C LEU A 127 2.97 -4.08 11.13
N ALA A 128 1.88 -3.35 11.31
CA ALA A 128 1.90 -2.12 12.09
C ALA A 128 2.31 -2.40 13.56
N ARG A 129 1.83 -3.50 14.16
CA ARG A 129 2.29 -3.93 15.49
C ARG A 129 3.78 -4.29 15.53
N GLN A 130 4.35 -4.79 14.43
CA GLN A 130 5.77 -5.08 14.29
C GLN A 130 6.62 -3.84 13.95
N GLY A 131 6.01 -2.68 13.94
CA GLY A 131 6.74 -1.46 13.81
C GLY A 131 6.67 -0.74 12.48
N LEU A 132 5.85 -1.19 11.53
CA LEU A 132 5.63 -0.44 10.31
C LEU A 132 4.68 0.73 10.54
N GLU A 133 5.02 1.87 9.99
CA GLU A 133 4.10 2.99 9.84
C GLU A 133 3.31 2.80 8.54
N ILE A 134 2.00 2.63 8.64
CA ILE A 134 1.16 2.33 7.49
C ILE A 134 0.09 3.39 7.34
N CYS A 135 0.03 3.99 6.16
CA CYS A 135 -1.01 4.93 5.74
C CYS A 135 -1.77 4.35 4.54
N LEU A 136 -3.09 4.36 4.61
CA LEU A 136 -3.98 3.93 3.53
C LEU A 136 -4.83 5.14 3.11
N PRO A 137 -4.41 5.87 2.08
CA PRO A 137 -5.20 6.96 1.51
C PRO A 137 -6.47 6.44 0.83
N HIS A 138 -7.55 7.20 0.99
CA HIS A 138 -8.82 7.02 0.32
C HIS A 138 -9.40 8.37 -0.08
N ASP A 139 -10.40 8.38 -0.95
CA ASP A 139 -11.02 9.63 -1.38
C ASP A 139 -11.72 10.38 -0.24
N ASP A 140 -12.20 9.66 0.77
CA ASP A 140 -12.87 10.24 1.94
C ASP A 140 -11.89 10.67 3.05
N GLY A 141 -10.62 10.25 3.00
CA GLY A 141 -9.67 10.57 4.06
C GLY A 141 -8.42 9.71 4.08
N LEU A 142 -7.78 9.68 5.24
CA LEU A 142 -6.58 8.89 5.51
C LEU A 142 -6.86 7.93 6.66
N LEU A 143 -6.51 6.66 6.47
CA LEU A 143 -6.50 5.69 7.54
C LEU A 143 -5.05 5.37 7.89
N PHE A 144 -4.70 5.50 9.18
CA PHE A 144 -3.39 5.13 9.71
C PHE A 144 -3.52 3.90 10.58
N LEU A 145 -2.62 2.94 10.40
CA LEU A 145 -2.48 1.81 11.30
C LEU A 145 -1.30 2.07 12.23
N LEU A 146 -1.56 2.05 13.52
CA LEU A 146 -0.58 2.27 14.57
C LEU A 146 -0.46 0.99 15.40
N GLY A 147 0.75 0.54 15.64
CA GLY A 147 1.01 -0.54 16.60
C GLY A 147 1.05 0.01 18.02
N ALA A 148 0.50 -0.74 18.96
CA ALA A 148 0.51 -0.43 20.39
C ALA A 148 1.56 -1.28 21.11
N GLU A 149 2.84 -1.20 20.74
CA GLU A 149 3.91 -1.80 21.54
C GLU A 149 4.50 -0.77 22.53
N GLU A 150 5.25 -1.24 23.53
CA GLU A 150 5.65 -0.55 24.77
C GLU A 150 6.30 0.83 24.61
N ASP A 151 6.83 1.16 23.43
CA ASP A 151 7.26 2.52 23.08
C ASP A 151 6.11 3.23 22.37
N ALA A 152 5.34 4.01 23.11
CA ALA A 152 4.20 4.78 22.63
C ALA A 152 4.53 5.48 21.29
N ARG A 153 3.99 4.94 20.18
CA ARG A 153 4.15 5.57 18.88
C ARG A 153 3.22 6.77 18.80
N GLU A 154 3.80 7.90 18.54
CA GLU A 154 3.09 9.15 18.35
C GLU A 154 2.87 9.39 16.85
N LEU A 155 1.62 9.59 16.44
CA LEU A 155 1.27 10.11 15.13
C LEU A 155 0.94 11.59 15.26
N CYS A 156 1.81 12.45 14.76
CA CYS A 156 1.58 13.88 14.71
C CYS A 156 0.92 14.28 13.40
N LEU A 157 -0.33 14.71 13.45
CA LEU A 157 -1.09 15.20 12.31
C LEU A 157 -1.06 16.74 12.28
N GLN A 158 -0.38 17.32 11.29
CA GLN A 158 -0.30 18.76 11.08
C GLN A 158 -1.06 19.17 9.83
N GLY A 159 -1.75 20.32 9.88
CA GLY A 159 -2.50 20.85 8.73
C GLY A 159 -3.91 20.26 8.56
N PHE A 160 -4.40 19.50 9.54
CA PHE A 160 -5.73 18.87 9.54
C PHE A 160 -6.75 19.61 10.43
N ALA A 161 -6.53 20.89 10.71
CA ALA A 161 -7.50 21.67 11.49
C ALA A 161 -8.87 21.67 10.82
N GLY A 162 -9.92 21.30 11.57
CA GLY A 162 -11.29 21.20 11.08
C GLY A 162 -11.68 19.85 10.49
N TYR A 163 -10.74 18.89 10.38
CA TYR A 163 -11.07 17.52 9.98
C TYR A 163 -11.57 16.69 11.16
N THR A 164 -12.44 15.73 10.85
CA THR A 164 -12.88 14.74 11.85
C THR A 164 -11.81 13.67 12.02
N VAL A 165 -11.48 13.33 13.25
CA VAL A 165 -10.59 12.21 13.61
C VAL A 165 -11.40 11.16 14.35
N SER A 166 -11.28 9.91 13.93
CA SER A 166 -11.88 8.74 14.59
C SER A 166 -10.79 7.75 14.99
N LEU A 167 -10.91 7.18 16.18
CA LEU A 167 -10.03 6.13 16.68
C LEU A 167 -10.80 4.82 16.75
N LEU A 168 -10.22 3.75 16.19
CA LEU A 168 -10.78 2.42 16.20
C LEU A 168 -9.73 1.42 16.70
N ALA A 169 -10.03 0.71 17.77
CA ALA A 169 -9.17 -0.38 18.26
C ALA A 169 -9.38 -1.63 17.40
N LEU A 170 -8.28 -2.17 16.83
CA LEU A 170 -8.26 -3.43 16.10
C LEU A 170 -7.56 -4.51 16.95
N GLY A 171 -8.14 -4.90 18.05
CA GLY A 171 -7.57 -5.89 18.97
C GLY A 171 -8.00 -5.65 20.40
N GLU A 172 -7.35 -6.36 21.34
CA GLU A 172 -7.59 -6.13 22.77
C GLU A 172 -7.09 -4.73 23.14
N VAL A 173 -7.98 -3.94 23.76
CA VAL A 173 -7.62 -2.65 24.36
C VAL A 173 -7.04 -2.97 25.72
N CYS A 174 -5.75 -2.73 25.89
CA CYS A 174 -5.11 -2.77 27.21
C CYS A 174 -5.43 -1.52 28.01
#